data_628ac08247ac3957168e5f36ba4673c6
#
_entry.id   628ac08247ac3957168e5f36ba4673c6
#
_cell.length_a   1.000
_cell.length_b   1.000
_cell.length_c   1.000
_cell.angle_alpha   90.00
_cell.angle_beta   90.00
_cell.angle_gamma   90.00
#
_symmetry.space_group_name_H-M   'P 1'
#
loop_
_entity.id
_entity.type
_entity.pdbx_description
1 polymer ?
#
loop_
_entity_poly.entity_id
_entity_poly.type
_entity_poly.pdbx_seq_one_letter_code
_entity_poly.pdbx_strand_id
1 'polypeptide(L)'
;MKFAVQLYSLRELAAREGAEAVLRTVSEAGYDGVEFAGFYDLSPQQMKALLEKYHLEPVSAHIGADSVAPSMEYIDTLGIGNVFVPWVARETFDDEASYQELCQKIKDAYALLKDKALFGYHNHEHEFEGGKDRLARLLSELPFLKAELDVFWATVAGLDPVKYLEGLGDRLAFVHIKEAAKEDPVHTAQPIVGEGAVDMRGVFGLMNRKKIGWAVLEVEQYP
;
A
#
# COMPACT_ATOMS: atom_id res chain seq x y z
N MET A 1 5.03 5.31 -16.41
CA MET A 1 4.80 5.04 -14.97
C MET A 1 4.43 6.35 -14.33
N LYS A 2 3.40 6.38 -13.49
CA LYS A 2 2.99 7.52 -12.67
C LYS A 2 3.45 7.30 -11.23
N PHE A 3 3.51 8.37 -10.45
CA PHE A 3 3.95 8.34 -9.06
C PHE A 3 2.83 8.81 -8.13
N ALA A 4 2.58 8.05 -7.08
CA ALA A 4 1.67 8.41 -6.01
C ALA A 4 2.40 8.42 -4.65
N VAL A 5 1.79 9.04 -3.67
CA VAL A 5 2.26 9.04 -2.27
C VAL A 5 1.22 8.35 -1.41
N GLN A 6 1.67 7.40 -0.57
CA GLN A 6 0.87 6.90 0.54
C GLN A 6 0.75 8.01 1.59
N LEU A 7 -0.48 8.44 1.86
CA LEU A 7 -0.75 9.61 2.71
C LEU A 7 -0.40 9.44 4.18
N TYR A 8 -0.16 8.21 4.64
CA TYR A 8 0.41 7.96 5.96
C TYR A 8 1.78 8.63 6.13
N SER A 9 2.52 8.79 5.04
CA SER A 9 3.78 9.53 5.01
C SER A 9 3.64 10.98 5.48
N LEU A 10 2.46 11.57 5.38
CA LEU A 10 2.19 12.97 5.73
C LEU A 10 1.29 13.12 6.95
N ARG A 11 1.18 12.07 7.78
CA ARG A 11 0.29 12.03 8.95
C ARG A 11 0.52 13.17 9.95
N GLU A 12 1.79 13.58 10.13
CA GLU A 12 2.12 14.70 11.02
C GLU A 12 1.70 16.05 10.45
N LEU A 13 1.85 16.23 9.12
CA LEU A 13 1.35 17.42 8.43
C LEU A 13 -0.18 17.47 8.51
N ALA A 14 -0.84 16.33 8.28
CA ALA A 14 -2.28 16.21 8.40
C ALA A 14 -2.79 16.59 9.79
N ALA A 15 -2.11 16.12 10.84
CA ALA A 15 -2.46 16.44 12.22
C ALA A 15 -2.30 17.92 12.57
N ARG A 16 -1.32 18.61 11.96
CA ARG A 16 -1.08 20.04 12.22
C ARG A 16 -1.93 20.96 11.37
N GLU A 17 -2.11 20.66 10.09
CA GLU A 17 -2.59 21.61 9.08
C GLU A 17 -3.80 21.08 8.28
N GLY A 18 -4.17 19.82 8.51
CA GLY A 18 -5.34 19.19 7.88
C GLY A 18 -5.09 18.67 6.46
N ALA A 19 -6.12 18.02 5.91
CA ALA A 19 -6.07 17.30 4.64
C ALA A 19 -5.71 18.20 3.44
N GLU A 20 -6.19 19.44 3.41
CA GLU A 20 -5.92 20.33 2.28
C GLU A 20 -4.43 20.69 2.16
N ALA A 21 -3.73 20.89 3.28
CA ALA A 21 -2.29 21.14 3.28
C ALA A 21 -1.51 19.92 2.76
N VAL A 22 -1.94 18.71 3.13
CA VAL A 22 -1.36 17.45 2.65
C VAL A 22 -1.48 17.35 1.13
N LEU A 23 -2.70 17.47 0.58
CA LEU A 23 -2.92 17.33 -0.86
C LEU A 23 -2.22 18.41 -1.67
N ARG A 24 -2.20 19.65 -1.17
CA ARG A 24 -1.42 20.73 -1.76
C ARG A 24 0.07 20.37 -1.82
N THR A 25 0.65 19.90 -0.72
CA THR A 25 2.08 19.52 -0.65
C THR A 25 2.40 18.40 -1.64
N VAL A 26 1.56 17.38 -1.75
CA VAL A 26 1.73 16.28 -2.70
C VAL A 26 1.70 16.79 -4.15
N SER A 27 0.74 17.66 -4.47
CA SER A 27 0.63 18.27 -5.80
C SER A 27 1.83 19.17 -6.14
N GLU A 28 2.24 20.04 -5.20
CA GLU A 28 3.41 20.92 -5.37
C GLU A 28 4.72 20.13 -5.51
N ALA A 29 4.81 18.95 -4.89
CA ALA A 29 5.95 18.05 -5.07
C ALA A 29 5.94 17.31 -6.42
N GLY A 30 4.89 17.46 -7.23
CA GLY A 30 4.81 16.93 -8.59
C GLY A 30 4.35 15.48 -8.70
N TYR A 31 3.69 14.94 -7.68
CA TYR A 31 3.08 13.61 -7.76
C TYR A 31 1.78 13.62 -8.58
N ASP A 32 1.49 12.50 -9.24
CA ASP A 32 0.30 12.34 -10.07
C ASP A 32 -0.94 11.94 -9.26
N GLY A 33 -0.76 11.34 -8.08
CA GLY A 33 -1.88 10.83 -7.30
C GLY A 33 -1.53 10.48 -5.85
N VAL A 34 -2.52 9.93 -5.17
CA VAL A 34 -2.44 9.56 -3.75
C VAL A 34 -2.95 8.15 -3.51
N GLU A 35 -2.38 7.51 -2.50
CA GLU A 35 -2.96 6.37 -1.83
C GLU A 35 -3.43 6.77 -0.44
N PHE A 36 -4.68 6.46 -0.12
CA PHE A 36 -5.30 6.88 1.13
C PHE A 36 -4.93 5.98 2.31
N ALA A 37 -4.64 6.59 3.46
CA ALA A 37 -4.58 5.97 4.78
C ALA A 37 -5.64 6.62 5.68
N GLY A 38 -6.91 6.40 5.36
CA GLY A 38 -8.05 7.13 5.92
C GLY A 38 -8.41 8.39 5.13
N PHE A 39 -9.51 9.04 5.52
CA PHE A 39 -10.12 10.13 4.75
C PHE A 39 -10.20 11.45 5.51
N TYR A 40 -9.43 11.60 6.61
CA TYR A 40 -9.28 12.84 7.39
C TYR A 40 -10.60 13.46 7.88
N ASP A 41 -11.60 12.64 8.21
CA ASP A 41 -12.95 13.07 8.63
C ASP A 41 -13.67 13.99 7.63
N LEU A 42 -13.20 14.06 6.38
CA LEU A 42 -13.89 14.76 5.31
C LEU A 42 -14.96 13.86 4.69
N SER A 43 -16.08 14.43 4.25
CA SER A 43 -17.02 13.67 3.43
C SER A 43 -16.42 13.28 2.08
N PRO A 44 -16.94 12.24 1.40
CA PRO A 44 -16.47 11.87 0.08
C PRO A 44 -16.48 13.02 -0.93
N GLN A 45 -17.49 13.87 -0.86
CA GLN A 45 -17.65 15.04 -1.75
C GLN A 45 -16.61 16.13 -1.47
N GLN A 46 -16.29 16.37 -0.19
CA GLN A 46 -15.24 17.31 0.20
C GLN A 46 -13.87 16.82 -0.25
N MET A 47 -13.58 15.53 -0.04
CA MET A 47 -12.32 14.92 -0.49
C MET A 47 -12.20 15.00 -2.02
N LYS A 48 -13.27 14.68 -2.75
CA LYS A 48 -13.30 14.78 -4.21
C LYS A 48 -12.98 16.19 -4.71
N ALA A 49 -13.59 17.20 -4.10
CA ALA A 49 -13.33 18.59 -4.46
C ALA A 49 -11.87 19.01 -4.24
N LEU A 50 -11.23 18.51 -3.18
CA LEU A 50 -9.81 18.75 -2.93
C LEU A 50 -8.90 18.03 -3.95
N LEU A 51 -9.19 16.79 -4.28
CA LEU A 51 -8.44 16.05 -5.32
C LEU A 51 -8.53 16.77 -6.68
N GLU A 52 -9.72 17.19 -7.07
CA GLU A 52 -9.94 17.95 -8.30
C GLU A 52 -9.17 19.30 -8.27
N LYS A 53 -9.22 20.01 -7.14
CA LYS A 53 -8.50 21.29 -6.94
C LYS A 53 -6.99 21.16 -7.13
N TYR A 54 -6.42 20.05 -6.65
CA TYR A 54 -4.97 19.81 -6.68
C TYR A 54 -4.54 18.86 -7.80
N HIS A 55 -5.46 18.47 -8.69
CA HIS A 55 -5.20 17.62 -9.85
C HIS A 55 -4.53 16.26 -9.47
N LEU A 56 -4.96 15.65 -8.36
CA LEU A 56 -4.45 14.38 -7.88
C LEU A 56 -5.41 13.24 -8.18
N GLU A 57 -4.88 12.11 -8.68
CA GLU A 57 -5.67 10.91 -8.90
C GLU A 57 -5.83 10.11 -7.59
N PRO A 58 -7.04 9.63 -7.24
CA PRO A 58 -7.28 8.71 -6.13
C PRO A 58 -6.90 7.28 -6.55
N VAL A 59 -5.62 6.94 -6.46
CA VAL A 59 -5.05 5.73 -7.07
C VAL A 59 -5.49 4.48 -6.33
N SER A 60 -5.38 4.50 -5.01
CA SER A 60 -5.63 3.37 -4.14
C SER A 60 -5.97 3.81 -2.72
N ALA A 61 -6.40 2.86 -1.90
CA ALA A 61 -6.64 3.10 -0.49
C ALA A 61 -6.26 1.89 0.36
N HIS A 62 -5.61 2.13 1.48
CA HIS A 62 -5.42 1.18 2.55
C HIS A 62 -6.68 1.12 3.42
N ILE A 63 -7.41 0.02 3.32
CA ILE A 63 -8.68 -0.20 4.03
C ILE A 63 -8.68 -1.63 4.58
N GLY A 64 -8.80 -1.76 5.90
CA GLY A 64 -8.96 -3.08 6.53
C GLY A 64 -10.20 -3.81 6.01
N ALA A 65 -10.15 -5.15 5.96
CA ALA A 65 -11.25 -5.94 5.39
C ALA A 65 -12.61 -5.63 6.05
N ASP A 66 -12.64 -5.45 7.36
CA ASP A 66 -13.86 -5.08 8.12
C ASP A 66 -14.33 -3.63 7.84
N SER A 67 -13.47 -2.80 7.27
CA SER A 67 -13.73 -1.38 7.01
C SER A 67 -14.14 -1.10 5.56
N VAL A 68 -14.17 -2.11 4.69
CA VAL A 68 -14.55 -1.92 3.29
C VAL A 68 -16.02 -1.50 3.18
N ALA A 69 -16.93 -2.18 3.88
CA ALA A 69 -18.37 -1.87 3.81
C ALA A 69 -18.68 -0.40 4.19
N PRO A 70 -18.21 0.15 5.34
CA PRO A 70 -18.44 1.55 5.66
C PRO A 70 -17.68 2.54 4.75
N SER A 71 -16.66 2.10 4.02
CA SER A 71 -15.88 2.95 3.10
C SER A 71 -16.43 2.97 1.67
N MET A 72 -17.47 2.21 1.36
CA MET A 72 -17.99 2.08 -0.01
C MET A 72 -18.39 3.41 -0.64
N GLU A 73 -18.94 4.36 0.15
CA GLU A 73 -19.31 5.67 -0.37
C GLU A 73 -18.07 6.47 -0.84
N TYR A 74 -16.94 6.36 -0.12
CA TYR A 74 -15.67 6.96 -0.55
C TYR A 74 -15.14 6.30 -1.81
N ILE A 75 -15.13 4.96 -1.85
CA ILE A 75 -14.65 4.19 -3.01
C ILE A 75 -15.42 4.60 -4.27
N ASP A 76 -16.75 4.62 -4.19
CA ASP A 76 -17.63 4.96 -5.32
C ASP A 76 -17.52 6.44 -5.72
N THR A 77 -17.55 7.37 -4.75
CA THR A 77 -17.55 8.83 -5.03
C THR A 77 -16.21 9.30 -5.58
N LEU A 78 -15.11 8.80 -5.03
CA LEU A 78 -13.77 9.18 -5.46
C LEU A 78 -13.32 8.38 -6.70
N GLY A 79 -13.93 7.24 -6.99
CA GLY A 79 -13.52 6.35 -8.07
C GLY A 79 -12.22 5.60 -7.76
N ILE A 80 -12.03 5.18 -6.49
CA ILE A 80 -10.85 4.44 -6.05
C ILE A 80 -10.87 3.06 -6.73
N GLY A 81 -9.93 2.82 -7.62
CA GLY A 81 -9.86 1.59 -8.42
C GLY A 81 -9.06 0.46 -7.76
N ASN A 82 -8.38 0.69 -6.64
CA ASN A 82 -7.57 -0.31 -5.95
C ASN A 82 -7.70 -0.15 -4.43
N VAL A 83 -7.91 -1.26 -3.73
CA VAL A 83 -8.02 -1.31 -2.27
C VAL A 83 -7.09 -2.39 -1.75
N PHE A 84 -6.27 -2.06 -0.75
CA PHE A 84 -5.36 -3.01 -0.12
C PHE A 84 -5.63 -3.09 1.37
N VAL A 85 -5.66 -4.31 1.91
CA VAL A 85 -5.63 -4.53 3.36
C VAL A 85 -4.23 -4.17 3.84
N PRO A 86 -4.08 -3.14 4.69
CA PRO A 86 -2.76 -2.57 4.96
C PRO A 86 -1.96 -3.33 6.00
N TRP A 87 -2.64 -4.04 6.89
CA TRP A 87 -1.99 -4.69 8.01
C TRP A 87 -2.91 -5.70 8.69
N VAL A 88 -2.33 -6.81 9.13
CA VAL A 88 -2.99 -7.83 9.95
C VAL A 88 -2.00 -8.29 11.02
N ALA A 89 -2.45 -8.45 12.25
CA ALA A 89 -1.59 -8.91 13.32
C ALA A 89 -0.97 -10.28 13.00
N ARG A 90 0.33 -10.45 13.31
CA ARG A 90 1.06 -11.70 13.07
C ARG A 90 0.37 -12.91 13.67
N GLU A 91 -0.16 -12.76 14.89
CA GLU A 91 -0.86 -13.81 15.63
C GLU A 91 -2.07 -14.36 14.86
N THR A 92 -2.72 -13.51 14.06
CA THR A 92 -3.84 -13.91 13.18
C THR A 92 -3.41 -14.94 12.14
N PHE A 93 -2.19 -14.84 11.61
CA PHE A 93 -1.66 -15.81 10.67
C PHE A 93 -1.19 -17.10 11.34
N ASP A 94 -0.79 -17.04 12.60
CA ASP A 94 -0.22 -18.17 13.33
C ASP A 94 -1.29 -19.00 14.07
N ASP A 95 -2.49 -18.45 14.30
CA ASP A 95 -3.67 -19.17 14.79
C ASP A 95 -4.62 -19.53 13.65
N GLU A 96 -4.87 -20.83 13.45
CA GLU A 96 -5.65 -21.30 12.30
C GLU A 96 -7.10 -20.77 12.31
N ALA A 97 -7.73 -20.68 13.48
CA ALA A 97 -9.11 -20.19 13.56
C ALA A 97 -9.18 -18.70 13.18
N SER A 98 -8.29 -17.88 13.71
CA SER A 98 -8.16 -16.45 13.39
C SER A 98 -7.82 -16.23 11.92
N TYR A 99 -6.96 -17.09 11.36
CA TYR A 99 -6.61 -17.02 9.95
C TYR A 99 -7.79 -17.34 9.02
N GLN A 100 -8.61 -18.34 9.36
CA GLN A 100 -9.82 -18.66 8.58
C GLN A 100 -10.86 -17.55 8.69
N GLU A 101 -10.98 -16.90 9.86
CA GLU A 101 -11.83 -15.73 10.04
C GLU A 101 -11.34 -14.55 9.16
N LEU A 102 -10.03 -14.29 9.13
CA LEU A 102 -9.44 -13.29 8.23
C LEU A 102 -9.76 -13.59 6.76
N CYS A 103 -9.58 -14.83 6.33
CA CYS A 103 -9.89 -15.23 4.96
C CYS A 103 -11.38 -15.01 4.62
N GLN A 104 -12.29 -15.27 5.57
CA GLN A 104 -13.71 -15.00 5.37
C GLN A 104 -14.01 -13.50 5.26
N LYS A 105 -13.44 -12.65 6.14
CA LYS A 105 -13.56 -11.19 6.07
C LYS A 105 -13.05 -10.63 4.73
N ILE A 106 -11.93 -11.15 4.23
CA ILE A 106 -11.40 -10.76 2.92
C ILE A 106 -12.34 -11.19 1.78
N LYS A 107 -12.96 -12.37 1.85
CA LYS A 107 -13.96 -12.82 0.87
C LYS A 107 -15.22 -11.92 0.88
N ASP A 108 -15.68 -11.55 2.05
CA ASP A 108 -16.86 -10.68 2.21
C ASP A 108 -16.57 -9.27 1.66
N ALA A 109 -15.39 -8.71 1.96
CA ALA A 109 -14.93 -7.45 1.38
C ALA A 109 -14.80 -7.52 -0.15
N TYR A 110 -14.22 -8.61 -0.67
CA TYR A 110 -14.13 -8.83 -2.11
C TYR A 110 -15.49 -8.89 -2.81
N ALA A 111 -16.49 -9.48 -2.18
CA ALA A 111 -17.84 -9.53 -2.74
C ALA A 111 -18.43 -8.13 -2.99
N LEU A 112 -18.02 -7.12 -2.19
CA LEU A 112 -18.43 -5.73 -2.38
C LEU A 112 -17.60 -5.01 -3.46
N LEU A 113 -16.33 -5.41 -3.64
CA LEU A 113 -15.35 -4.70 -4.47
C LEU A 113 -15.20 -5.29 -5.89
N LYS A 114 -15.50 -6.58 -6.11
CA LYS A 114 -15.12 -7.36 -7.31
C LYS A 114 -15.44 -6.73 -8.66
N ASP A 115 -16.49 -5.92 -8.72
CA ASP A 115 -16.93 -5.26 -9.95
C ASP A 115 -16.56 -3.74 -9.97
N LYS A 116 -15.82 -3.26 -8.95
CA LYS A 116 -15.53 -1.84 -8.74
C LYS A 116 -14.04 -1.54 -8.61
N ALA A 117 -13.33 -2.35 -7.83
CA ALA A 117 -11.93 -2.13 -7.52
C ALA A 117 -11.16 -3.45 -7.47
N LEU A 118 -9.88 -3.39 -7.82
CA LEU A 118 -8.93 -4.45 -7.51
C LEU A 118 -8.78 -4.55 -5.99
N PHE A 119 -8.72 -5.78 -5.47
CA PHE A 119 -8.54 -6.00 -4.05
C PHE A 119 -7.25 -6.76 -3.77
N GLY A 120 -6.46 -6.27 -2.82
CA GLY A 120 -5.15 -6.80 -2.52
C GLY A 120 -4.76 -6.73 -1.04
N TYR A 121 -3.52 -7.11 -0.79
CA TYR A 121 -2.88 -7.11 0.52
C TYR A 121 -1.52 -6.42 0.42
N HIS A 122 -1.20 -5.59 1.40
CA HIS A 122 0.08 -4.92 1.60
C HIS A 122 0.86 -5.59 2.73
N ASN A 123 2.12 -5.92 2.51
CA ASN A 123 2.94 -6.64 3.48
C ASN A 123 3.77 -5.72 4.37
N HIS A 124 4.09 -6.26 5.53
CA HIS A 124 5.18 -5.83 6.42
C HIS A 124 6.24 -6.94 6.53
N GLU A 125 7.19 -6.81 7.46
CA GLU A 125 8.23 -7.81 7.69
C GLU A 125 7.69 -9.11 8.30
N HIS A 126 6.70 -9.00 9.16
CA HIS A 126 6.20 -10.13 9.94
C HIS A 126 5.48 -11.19 9.10
N GLU A 127 5.04 -10.88 7.88
CA GLU A 127 4.55 -11.91 6.96
C GLU A 127 5.65 -12.90 6.57
N PHE A 128 6.91 -12.52 6.70
CA PHE A 128 8.06 -13.32 6.29
C PHE A 128 8.89 -13.86 7.46
N GLU A 129 8.58 -13.51 8.68
CA GLU A 129 9.32 -13.93 9.86
C GLU A 129 9.23 -15.44 10.15
N GLY A 130 10.31 -15.96 10.77
CA GLY A 130 10.39 -17.35 11.19
C GLY A 130 10.47 -18.38 10.05
N GLY A 131 10.93 -17.93 8.87
CA GLY A 131 11.03 -18.78 7.68
C GLY A 131 9.68 -19.12 7.05
N LYS A 132 8.62 -18.40 7.43
CA LYS A 132 7.28 -18.52 6.85
C LYS A 132 7.10 -17.49 5.73
N ASP A 133 6.20 -17.79 4.80
CA ASP A 133 5.70 -16.83 3.81
C ASP A 133 4.18 -16.77 3.92
N ARG A 134 3.72 -15.92 4.84
CA ARG A 134 2.28 -15.74 5.14
C ARG A 134 1.57 -15.03 4.00
N LEU A 135 2.27 -14.15 3.28
CA LEU A 135 1.72 -13.51 2.08
C LEU A 135 1.46 -14.54 0.98
N ALA A 136 2.41 -15.41 0.66
CA ALA A 136 2.22 -16.46 -0.33
C ALA A 136 1.09 -17.42 0.07
N ARG A 137 0.98 -17.78 1.36
CA ARG A 137 -0.14 -18.58 1.89
C ARG A 137 -1.48 -17.90 1.60
N LEU A 138 -1.62 -16.62 1.98
CA LEU A 138 -2.85 -15.85 1.79
C LEU A 138 -3.23 -15.74 0.32
N LEU A 139 -2.26 -15.42 -0.53
CA LEU A 139 -2.46 -15.35 -1.98
C LEU A 139 -2.85 -16.71 -2.58
N SER A 140 -2.32 -17.82 -2.09
CA SER A 140 -2.66 -19.16 -2.56
C SER A 140 -4.10 -19.54 -2.22
N GLU A 141 -4.56 -19.22 -1.01
CA GLU A 141 -5.91 -19.53 -0.55
C GLU A 141 -6.99 -18.59 -1.13
N LEU A 142 -6.59 -17.37 -1.52
CA LEU A 142 -7.48 -16.36 -2.07
C LEU A 142 -7.05 -15.98 -3.51
N PRO A 143 -7.45 -16.77 -4.54
CA PRO A 143 -6.97 -16.58 -5.91
C PRO A 143 -7.29 -15.22 -6.55
N PHE A 144 -8.28 -14.51 -6.07
CA PHE A 144 -8.65 -13.16 -6.52
C PHE A 144 -7.77 -12.06 -5.92
N LEU A 145 -7.14 -12.31 -4.76
CA LEU A 145 -6.38 -11.31 -4.02
C LEU A 145 -5.08 -10.98 -4.74
N LYS A 146 -4.72 -9.73 -4.84
CA LYS A 146 -3.47 -9.24 -5.41
C LYS A 146 -2.49 -8.83 -4.33
N ALA A 147 -1.23 -8.60 -4.71
CA ALA A 147 -0.20 -8.08 -3.82
C ALA A 147 0.14 -6.63 -4.20
N GLU A 148 0.23 -5.80 -3.20
CA GLU A 148 1.00 -4.59 -3.17
C GLU A 148 2.25 -4.87 -2.33
N LEU A 149 3.40 -5.06 -3.00
CA LEU A 149 4.62 -5.38 -2.27
C LEU A 149 5.31 -4.12 -1.78
N ASP A 150 5.53 -4.03 -0.47
CA ASP A 150 6.45 -3.07 0.11
C ASP A 150 7.88 -3.63 0.09
N VAL A 151 8.74 -2.98 -0.70
CA VAL A 151 10.13 -3.44 -0.92
C VAL A 151 11.03 -3.19 0.30
N PHE A 152 10.71 -2.20 1.14
CA PHE A 152 11.42 -1.95 2.39
C PHE A 152 11.19 -3.10 3.37
N TRP A 153 9.93 -3.43 3.65
CA TRP A 153 9.58 -4.49 4.59
C TRP A 153 10.06 -5.87 4.11
N ALA A 154 10.01 -6.13 2.80
CA ALA A 154 10.62 -7.33 2.23
C ALA A 154 12.14 -7.36 2.47
N THR A 155 12.84 -6.22 2.33
CA THR A 155 14.28 -6.10 2.60
C THR A 155 14.59 -6.27 4.10
N VAL A 156 13.81 -5.65 4.99
CA VAL A 156 13.91 -5.82 6.46
C VAL A 156 13.77 -7.29 6.86
N ALA A 157 12.86 -8.01 6.22
CA ALA A 157 12.68 -9.45 6.43
C ALA A 157 13.81 -10.32 5.86
N GLY A 158 14.82 -9.72 5.21
CA GLY A 158 15.96 -10.42 4.63
C GLY A 158 15.70 -11.04 3.25
N LEU A 159 14.61 -10.67 2.60
CA LEU A 159 14.31 -11.11 1.24
C LEU A 159 15.04 -10.23 0.21
N ASP A 160 15.25 -10.81 -0.98
CA ASP A 160 15.58 -10.05 -2.18
C ASP A 160 14.26 -9.54 -2.79
N PRO A 161 13.95 -8.23 -2.68
CA PRO A 161 12.65 -7.73 -3.11
C PRO A 161 12.43 -7.88 -4.62
N VAL A 162 13.49 -7.81 -5.44
CA VAL A 162 13.37 -7.99 -6.90
C VAL A 162 12.96 -9.42 -7.24
N LYS A 163 13.58 -10.41 -6.62
CA LYS A 163 13.22 -11.81 -6.81
C LYS A 163 11.82 -12.11 -6.31
N TYR A 164 11.45 -11.54 -5.16
CA TYR A 164 10.11 -11.74 -4.62
C TYR A 164 9.03 -11.13 -5.53
N LEU A 165 9.22 -9.89 -6.00
CA LEU A 165 8.37 -9.23 -6.99
C LEU A 165 8.21 -10.07 -8.27
N GLU A 166 9.32 -10.67 -8.76
CA GLU A 166 9.28 -11.51 -9.95
C GLU A 166 8.45 -12.78 -9.70
N GLY A 167 8.62 -13.41 -8.53
CA GLY A 167 7.90 -14.61 -8.11
C GLY A 167 6.39 -14.41 -7.94
N LEU A 168 5.93 -13.21 -7.61
CA LEU A 168 4.50 -12.88 -7.53
C LEU A 168 3.77 -13.00 -8.87
N GLY A 169 4.46 -12.96 -10.00
CA GLY A 169 3.86 -13.12 -11.32
C GLY A 169 2.71 -12.13 -11.57
N ASP A 170 1.55 -12.67 -11.98
CA ASP A 170 0.33 -11.88 -12.23
C ASP A 170 -0.42 -11.47 -10.95
N ARG A 171 0.07 -11.89 -9.78
CA ARG A 171 -0.50 -11.49 -8.50
C ARG A 171 -0.01 -10.10 -8.06
N LEU A 172 1.12 -9.65 -8.59
CA LEU A 172 1.64 -8.31 -8.32
C LEU A 172 0.77 -7.25 -9.01
N ALA A 173 0.23 -6.34 -8.23
CA ALA A 173 -0.56 -5.20 -8.72
C ALA A 173 0.16 -3.88 -8.51
N PHE A 174 0.71 -3.66 -7.31
CA PHE A 174 1.34 -2.41 -6.91
C PHE A 174 2.67 -2.67 -6.20
N VAL A 175 3.48 -1.62 -6.10
CA VAL A 175 4.75 -1.65 -5.36
C VAL A 175 4.87 -0.38 -4.52
N HIS A 176 5.05 -0.54 -3.21
CA HIS A 176 5.50 0.52 -2.35
C HIS A 176 7.00 0.74 -2.51
N ILE A 177 7.33 1.95 -2.94
CA ILE A 177 8.69 2.43 -3.07
C ILE A 177 9.07 3.08 -1.74
N LYS A 178 9.77 2.32 -0.92
CA LYS A 178 10.18 2.71 0.41
C LYS A 178 11.62 2.30 0.61
N GLU A 179 12.49 3.27 0.89
CA GLU A 179 13.93 3.01 0.99
C GLU A 179 14.30 2.55 2.40
N ALA A 180 15.34 1.73 2.48
CA ALA A 180 15.88 1.23 3.73
C ALA A 180 17.27 1.80 4.00
N ALA A 181 17.54 2.27 5.22
CA ALA A 181 18.89 2.60 5.63
C ALA A 181 19.78 1.34 5.63
N LYS A 182 21.05 1.49 5.30
CA LYS A 182 22.00 0.36 5.24
C LYS A 182 22.32 -0.22 6.61
N GLU A 183 22.28 0.63 7.62
CA GLU A 183 22.48 0.26 9.02
C GLU A 183 21.18 0.57 9.76
N ASP A 184 20.67 -0.38 10.52
CA ASP A 184 19.42 -0.27 11.29
C ASP A 184 18.24 0.32 10.51
N PRO A 185 17.72 -0.39 9.50
CA PRO A 185 16.71 0.14 8.58
C PRO A 185 15.39 0.52 9.27
N VAL A 186 15.10 -0.09 10.44
CA VAL A 186 13.83 0.11 11.14
C VAL A 186 13.86 1.36 12.05
N HIS A 187 15.02 1.71 12.63
CA HIS A 187 15.12 2.79 13.61
C HIS A 187 15.85 4.04 13.10
N THR A 188 16.28 4.03 11.85
CA THR A 188 16.99 5.15 11.23
C THR A 188 16.10 5.83 10.19
N ALA A 189 16.24 7.15 10.06
CA ALA A 189 15.54 7.91 9.02
C ALA A 189 15.78 7.28 7.63
N GLN A 190 14.70 7.19 6.88
CA GLN A 190 14.75 6.60 5.54
C GLN A 190 15.52 7.51 4.59
N PRO A 191 16.54 6.98 3.88
CA PRO A 191 17.30 7.77 2.92
C PRO A 191 16.46 8.09 1.67
N ILE A 192 16.99 8.96 0.84
CA ILE A 192 16.42 9.25 -0.48
C ILE A 192 16.41 7.95 -1.31
N VAL A 193 15.33 7.75 -2.07
CA VAL A 193 15.16 6.58 -2.94
C VAL A 193 16.36 6.38 -3.85
N GLY A 194 16.98 5.22 -3.78
CA GLY A 194 18.18 4.84 -4.52
C GLY A 194 19.50 5.10 -3.79
N GLU A 195 19.50 5.68 -2.59
CA GLU A 195 20.71 5.90 -1.79
C GLU A 195 20.86 4.90 -0.63
N GLY A 196 19.83 4.08 -0.40
CA GLY A 196 19.76 3.10 0.69
C GLY A 196 20.24 1.70 0.34
N ALA A 197 19.59 0.71 0.96
CA ALA A 197 19.91 -0.71 0.86
C ALA A 197 19.05 -1.46 -0.17
N VAL A 198 17.90 -0.90 -0.57
CA VAL A 198 17.00 -1.55 -1.53
C VAL A 198 17.56 -1.43 -2.95
N ASP A 199 17.55 -2.52 -3.72
CA ASP A 199 17.88 -2.45 -5.15
C ASP A 199 16.76 -1.76 -5.95
N MET A 200 16.63 -0.46 -5.77
CA MET A 200 15.61 0.34 -6.46
C MET A 200 15.76 0.28 -7.99
N ARG A 201 16.97 0.14 -8.51
CA ARG A 201 17.16 -0.01 -9.97
C ARG A 201 16.55 -1.31 -10.47
N GLY A 202 16.76 -2.40 -9.77
CA GLY A 202 16.14 -3.71 -10.05
C GLY A 202 14.63 -3.65 -9.93
N VAL A 203 14.11 -3.02 -8.86
CA VAL A 203 12.67 -2.83 -8.62
C VAL A 203 12.01 -2.08 -9.78
N PHE A 204 12.48 -0.87 -10.12
CA PHE A 204 11.94 -0.08 -11.24
C PHE A 204 12.10 -0.79 -12.59
N GLY A 205 13.22 -1.49 -12.79
CA GLY A 205 13.46 -2.29 -13.98
C GLY A 205 12.41 -3.40 -14.14
N LEU A 206 12.05 -4.07 -13.05
CA LEU A 206 11.00 -5.10 -13.05
C LEU A 206 9.61 -4.49 -13.26
N MET A 207 9.28 -3.42 -12.54
CA MET A 207 8.00 -2.71 -12.71
C MET A 207 7.76 -2.31 -14.16
N ASN A 208 8.79 -1.78 -14.85
CA ASN A 208 8.71 -1.43 -16.27
C ASN A 208 8.47 -2.66 -17.15
N ARG A 209 9.19 -3.78 -16.92
CA ARG A 209 8.97 -5.03 -17.67
C ARG A 209 7.56 -5.60 -17.51
N LYS A 210 7.04 -5.53 -16.27
CA LYS A 210 5.67 -5.99 -15.95
C LYS A 210 4.59 -4.97 -16.28
N LYS A 211 4.95 -3.78 -16.74
CA LYS A 211 4.03 -2.68 -17.06
C LYS A 211 3.18 -2.24 -15.87
N ILE A 212 3.75 -2.26 -14.66
CA ILE A 212 3.11 -1.70 -13.47
C ILE A 212 2.96 -0.19 -13.69
N GLY A 213 1.74 0.30 -13.66
CA GLY A 213 1.43 1.69 -14.03
C GLY A 213 1.79 2.71 -12.95
N TRP A 214 1.78 2.30 -11.69
CA TRP A 214 1.97 3.16 -10.52
C TRP A 214 3.11 2.69 -9.62
N ALA A 215 3.89 3.64 -9.15
CA ALA A 215 4.83 3.49 -8.04
C ALA A 215 4.31 4.34 -6.88
N VAL A 216 4.08 3.75 -5.73
CA VAL A 216 3.57 4.44 -4.55
C VAL A 216 4.71 4.67 -3.59
N LEU A 217 5.08 5.94 -3.35
CA LEU A 217 6.09 6.29 -2.37
C LEU A 217 5.51 6.26 -0.96
N GLU A 218 6.21 5.65 -0.03
CA GLU A 218 5.94 5.76 1.40
C GLU A 218 7.18 6.11 2.19
N VAL A 219 7.05 7.01 3.17
CA VAL A 219 8.09 7.36 4.14
C VAL A 219 7.46 7.39 5.53
N GLU A 220 7.99 6.59 6.44
CA GLU A 220 7.48 6.53 7.82
C GLU A 220 8.41 7.22 8.82
N GLN A 221 9.70 7.24 8.55
CA GLN A 221 10.72 7.81 9.41
C GLN A 221 11.45 8.93 8.69
N TYR A 222 11.30 10.14 9.20
CA TYR A 222 11.94 11.34 8.67
C TYR A 222 13.22 11.65 9.42
N PRO A 223 14.17 12.41 8.81
CA PRO A 223 15.33 12.98 9.51
C PRO A 223 14.96 13.93 10.64
#